data_08f1d1ca0ec44f98812d6f732c286c71
#
_entry.id   08f1d1ca0ec44f98812d6f732c286c71
#
_cell.length_a   1.000
_cell.length_b   1.000
_cell.length_c   1.000
_cell.angle_alpha   90.00
_cell.angle_beta   90.00
_cell.angle_gamma   90.00
#
_symmetry.space_group_name_H-M   'P 1'
#
loop_
_entity.id
_entity.type
_entity.pdbx_description
1 polymer ?
#
loop_
_entity_poly.entity_id
_entity_poly.type
_entity_poly.pdbx_seq_one_letter_code
_entity_poly.pdbx_strand_id
1 'polypeptide(L)'
;MLDYHLHLWEHGPRTLEATLEQVAAYCEQAQAEGVVEIAITEHLHRFRQADAVLGGWWEAEPPSAVRDAMADFWNDEVGADLDRYVEVVLAAKDAGLPVVLGLEVDFYRGRMHDVAAILDGYPFDVLLGSVHWLGAWGFDGVGSDVVMAEWDARAVEDVWDAYADSIDELSDSGVCDVLAHPDLCKVAGRRPAVPDEWHARMAEAAARGGMSAEVNSNGWRKPAAEAYPAPDLLARFHAAGVPVTTATDAHRLDRVGERRGDVARLLVDAGYESVAGYRGRQRRAVPIAVAPTPTDGGPGGRVAV
;
A
#
# COMPACT_ATOMS: atom_id res chain seq x y z
N MET A 1 -3.98 8.80 14.06
CA MET A 1 -3.39 8.29 12.80
C MET A 1 -4.37 7.32 12.16
N LEU A 2 -4.29 7.15 10.86
CA LEU A 2 -5.03 6.12 10.10
C LEU A 2 -4.12 4.89 9.87
N ASP A 3 -4.71 3.76 9.48
CA ASP A 3 -4.01 2.63 8.89
C ASP A 3 -4.84 2.13 7.71
N TYR A 4 -4.49 2.60 6.51
CA TYR A 4 -5.32 2.46 5.33
C TYR A 4 -4.84 1.38 4.36
N HIS A 5 -3.96 0.47 4.84
CA HIS A 5 -3.49 -0.67 4.07
C HIS A 5 -3.34 -1.89 4.98
N LEU A 6 -4.39 -2.72 5.00
CA LEU A 6 -4.48 -3.91 5.87
C LEU A 6 -5.10 -5.08 5.11
N HIS A 7 -4.55 -6.27 5.32
CA HIS A 7 -5.03 -7.52 4.78
C HIS A 7 -5.52 -8.46 5.88
N LEU A 8 -6.67 -9.08 5.68
CA LEU A 8 -7.23 -10.07 6.58
C LEU A 8 -6.50 -11.43 6.48
N TRP A 9 -5.80 -11.64 5.37
CA TRP A 9 -5.14 -12.92 5.07
C TRP A 9 -3.65 -12.73 4.77
N GLU A 10 -2.84 -13.66 5.27
CA GLU A 10 -1.44 -13.77 4.87
C GLU A 10 -1.35 -14.36 3.45
N HIS A 11 -0.19 -14.28 2.79
CA HIS A 11 0.04 -14.94 1.51
C HIS A 11 0.09 -16.47 1.63
N GLY A 12 -0.23 -17.15 0.53
CA GLY A 12 -0.15 -18.58 0.35
C GLY A 12 -1.50 -19.29 0.36
N PRO A 13 -1.52 -20.58 0.00
CA PRO A 13 -2.75 -21.35 -0.20
C PRO A 13 -3.51 -21.53 1.11
N ARG A 14 -4.73 -21.02 1.16
CA ARG A 14 -5.62 -21.11 2.34
C ARG A 14 -7.08 -20.85 1.98
N THR A 15 -7.96 -21.06 2.95
CA THR A 15 -9.34 -20.63 2.81
C THR A 15 -9.42 -19.12 3.02
N LEU A 16 -9.88 -18.40 2.01
CA LEU A 16 -10.03 -16.94 2.01
C LEU A 16 -11.50 -16.59 2.30
N GLU A 17 -11.86 -16.51 3.56
CA GLU A 17 -13.21 -16.13 4.00
C GLU A 17 -13.10 -14.97 4.99
N ALA A 18 -13.66 -13.82 4.62
CA ALA A 18 -13.76 -12.66 5.51
C ALA A 18 -14.90 -12.90 6.51
N THR A 19 -14.68 -12.52 7.77
CA THR A 19 -15.71 -12.56 8.81
C THR A 19 -15.79 -11.23 9.57
N LEU A 20 -16.97 -10.93 10.12
CA LEU A 20 -17.19 -9.73 10.92
C LEU A 20 -16.29 -9.72 12.18
N GLU A 21 -16.12 -10.87 12.80
CA GLU A 21 -15.27 -11.04 13.99
C GLU A 21 -13.81 -10.72 13.68
N GLN A 22 -13.33 -11.11 12.50
CA GLN A 22 -11.98 -10.80 12.06
C GLN A 22 -11.79 -9.29 11.86
N VAL A 23 -12.72 -8.61 11.18
CA VAL A 23 -12.68 -7.15 11.00
C VAL A 23 -12.76 -6.45 12.37
N ALA A 24 -13.61 -6.92 13.29
CA ALA A 24 -13.71 -6.35 14.64
C ALA A 24 -12.39 -6.47 15.41
N ALA A 25 -11.71 -7.62 15.34
CA ALA A 25 -10.40 -7.82 15.96
C ALA A 25 -9.33 -6.85 15.41
N TYR A 26 -9.33 -6.58 14.10
CA TYR A 26 -8.45 -5.59 13.49
C TYR A 26 -8.75 -4.17 13.99
N CYS A 27 -10.03 -3.81 14.14
CA CYS A 27 -10.43 -2.51 14.73
C CYS A 27 -9.99 -2.38 16.18
N GLU A 28 -10.15 -3.44 17.00
CA GLU A 28 -9.70 -3.46 18.39
C GLU A 28 -8.19 -3.30 18.52
N GLN A 29 -7.42 -4.04 17.72
CA GLN A 29 -5.96 -3.92 17.69
C GLN A 29 -5.53 -2.51 17.25
N ALA A 30 -6.14 -1.96 16.21
CA ALA A 30 -5.89 -0.61 15.72
C ALA A 30 -6.11 0.44 16.83
N GLN A 31 -7.22 0.33 17.57
CA GLN A 31 -7.50 1.23 18.69
C GLN A 31 -6.46 1.10 19.82
N ALA A 32 -6.03 -0.13 20.14
CA ALA A 32 -4.99 -0.37 21.14
C ALA A 32 -3.66 0.31 20.74
N GLU A 33 -3.36 0.35 19.45
CA GLU A 33 -2.18 1.04 18.90
C GLU A 33 -2.43 2.55 18.68
N GLY A 34 -3.61 3.10 19.01
CA GLY A 34 -3.95 4.51 18.84
C GLY A 34 -4.20 4.91 17.37
N VAL A 35 -4.57 3.96 16.52
CA VAL A 35 -5.13 4.18 15.20
C VAL A 35 -6.63 4.45 15.34
N VAL A 36 -7.13 5.50 14.70
CA VAL A 36 -8.54 5.95 14.90
C VAL A 36 -9.49 5.40 13.84
N GLU A 37 -8.97 4.92 12.74
CA GLU A 37 -9.74 4.35 11.63
C GLU A 37 -8.81 3.52 10.75
N ILE A 38 -9.32 2.40 10.26
CA ILE A 38 -8.61 1.50 9.36
C ILE A 38 -9.32 1.37 8.02
N ALA A 39 -8.58 1.01 6.96
CA ALA A 39 -9.16 0.44 5.75
C ALA A 39 -8.74 -1.03 5.63
N ILE A 40 -9.71 -1.91 5.38
CA ILE A 40 -9.39 -3.25 4.91
C ILE A 40 -9.25 -3.16 3.40
N THR A 41 -8.11 -3.63 2.86
CA THR A 41 -7.69 -3.41 1.48
C THR A 41 -7.09 -4.68 0.89
N GLU A 42 -7.88 -5.75 0.88
CA GLU A 42 -7.42 -7.01 0.29
C GLU A 42 -6.94 -6.84 -1.15
N HIS A 43 -6.02 -7.71 -1.57
CA HIS A 43 -5.52 -7.70 -2.95
C HIS A 43 -6.62 -8.10 -3.94
N LEU A 44 -6.77 -7.33 -5.02
CA LEU A 44 -7.73 -7.61 -6.08
C LEU A 44 -7.55 -9.00 -6.69
N HIS A 45 -6.30 -9.43 -6.91
CA HIS A 45 -5.98 -10.72 -7.53
C HIS A 45 -6.45 -11.96 -6.74
N ARG A 46 -6.78 -11.80 -5.45
CA ARG A 46 -7.32 -12.89 -4.61
C ARG A 46 -8.76 -13.27 -4.94
N PHE A 47 -9.47 -12.42 -5.65
CA PHE A 47 -10.91 -12.61 -5.88
C PHE A 47 -11.20 -13.32 -7.18
N ARG A 48 -12.14 -14.30 -7.12
CA ARG A 48 -12.60 -15.07 -8.29
C ARG A 48 -13.15 -14.18 -9.40
N GLN A 49 -13.75 -13.04 -9.06
CA GLN A 49 -14.25 -12.07 -10.04
C GLN A 49 -13.10 -11.42 -10.83
N ALA A 50 -11.96 -11.17 -10.19
CA ALA A 50 -10.75 -10.69 -10.87
C ALA A 50 -10.10 -11.82 -11.69
N ASP A 51 -9.99 -13.02 -11.16
CA ASP A 51 -9.45 -14.18 -11.86
C ASP A 51 -10.21 -14.49 -13.17
N ALA A 52 -11.53 -14.41 -13.15
CA ALA A 52 -12.36 -14.65 -14.33
C ALA A 52 -12.06 -13.68 -15.50
N VAL A 53 -11.51 -12.51 -15.21
CA VAL A 53 -11.21 -11.47 -16.22
C VAL A 53 -9.70 -11.35 -16.45
N LEU A 54 -8.91 -11.32 -15.39
CA LEU A 54 -7.46 -11.02 -15.42
C LEU A 54 -6.60 -12.28 -15.39
N GLY A 55 -7.13 -13.44 -14.97
CA GLY A 55 -6.38 -14.69 -14.88
C GLY A 55 -5.63 -15.01 -16.17
N GLY A 56 -4.39 -15.50 -16.06
CA GLY A 56 -3.54 -15.79 -17.21
C GLY A 56 -2.90 -14.57 -17.89
N TRP A 57 -3.04 -13.34 -17.34
CA TRP A 57 -2.46 -12.13 -17.94
C TRP A 57 -0.95 -12.25 -18.23
N TRP A 58 -0.22 -13.04 -17.42
CA TRP A 58 1.21 -13.31 -17.59
C TRP A 58 1.55 -14.15 -18.81
N GLU A 59 0.57 -14.80 -19.44
CA GLU A 59 0.78 -15.61 -20.66
C GLU A 59 1.14 -14.77 -21.87
N ALA A 60 0.93 -13.44 -21.82
CA ALA A 60 1.42 -12.50 -22.81
C ALA A 60 2.96 -12.43 -22.86
N GLU A 61 3.63 -12.82 -21.76
CA GLU A 61 5.08 -12.86 -21.68
C GLU A 61 5.65 -14.18 -22.23
N PRO A 62 6.88 -14.22 -22.76
CA PRO A 62 7.54 -15.45 -23.18
C PRO A 62 7.66 -16.45 -22.01
N PRO A 63 7.63 -17.78 -22.30
CA PRO A 63 7.87 -18.80 -21.29
C PRO A 63 9.21 -18.57 -20.56
N SER A 64 9.15 -18.54 -19.22
CA SER A 64 10.32 -18.29 -18.35
C SER A 64 10.02 -18.76 -16.93
N ALA A 65 11.06 -18.96 -16.12
CA ALA A 65 10.90 -19.33 -14.71
C ALA A 65 10.11 -18.26 -13.92
N VAL A 66 10.22 -16.99 -14.28
CA VAL A 66 9.48 -15.88 -13.65
C VAL A 66 7.99 -15.96 -13.97
N ARG A 67 7.66 -16.28 -15.24
CA ARG A 67 6.27 -16.47 -15.68
C ARG A 67 5.62 -17.67 -14.99
N ASP A 68 6.36 -18.77 -14.87
CA ASP A 68 5.86 -19.97 -14.19
C ASP A 68 5.65 -19.68 -12.69
N ALA A 69 6.59 -18.97 -12.04
CA ALA A 69 6.45 -18.54 -10.66
C ALA A 69 5.25 -17.59 -10.44
N MET A 70 4.94 -16.72 -11.41
CA MET A 70 3.74 -15.87 -11.36
C MET A 70 2.46 -16.69 -11.45
N ALA A 71 2.44 -17.71 -12.34
CA ALA A 71 1.29 -18.61 -12.47
C ALA A 71 1.05 -19.40 -11.17
N ASP A 72 2.11 -19.91 -10.54
CA ASP A 72 2.02 -20.62 -9.27
C ASP A 72 1.53 -19.69 -8.15
N PHE A 73 2.11 -18.47 -8.02
CA PHE A 73 1.68 -17.46 -7.07
C PHE A 73 0.20 -17.14 -7.21
N TRP A 74 -0.26 -16.85 -8.43
CA TRP A 74 -1.66 -16.53 -8.69
C TRP A 74 -2.59 -17.66 -8.28
N ASN A 75 -2.27 -18.90 -8.64
CA ASN A 75 -3.08 -20.07 -8.31
C ASN A 75 -3.15 -20.32 -6.79
N ASP A 76 -2.09 -19.99 -6.05
CA ASP A 76 -2.05 -20.14 -4.60
C ASP A 76 -2.85 -19.03 -3.87
N GLU A 77 -2.98 -17.85 -4.47
CA GLU A 77 -3.62 -16.69 -3.85
C GLU A 77 -5.11 -16.57 -4.19
N VAL A 78 -5.56 -17.02 -5.37
CA VAL A 78 -6.93 -16.85 -5.81
C VAL A 78 -7.89 -17.79 -5.07
N GLY A 79 -9.10 -17.28 -4.73
CA GLY A 79 -10.14 -18.13 -4.13
C GLY A 79 -11.22 -17.39 -3.36
N ALA A 80 -10.98 -16.13 -2.99
CA ALA A 80 -11.96 -15.29 -2.28
C ALA A 80 -13.16 -14.91 -3.19
N ASP A 81 -14.24 -14.51 -2.56
CA ASP A 81 -15.42 -13.95 -3.21
C ASP A 81 -15.52 -12.46 -2.89
N LEU A 82 -15.48 -11.61 -3.91
CA LEU A 82 -15.51 -10.16 -3.76
C LEU A 82 -16.83 -9.66 -3.17
N ASP A 83 -17.96 -10.25 -3.57
CA ASP A 83 -19.26 -9.87 -3.04
C ASP A 83 -19.32 -10.13 -1.54
N ARG A 84 -18.84 -11.30 -1.11
CA ARG A 84 -18.80 -11.69 0.30
C ARG A 84 -17.86 -10.80 1.11
N TYR A 85 -16.68 -10.46 0.57
CA TYR A 85 -15.76 -9.52 1.20
C TYR A 85 -16.41 -8.16 1.43
N VAL A 86 -17.05 -7.61 0.39
CA VAL A 86 -17.74 -6.32 0.46
C VAL A 86 -18.88 -6.36 1.49
N GLU A 87 -19.73 -7.40 1.48
CA GLU A 87 -20.80 -7.56 2.46
C GLU A 87 -20.28 -7.53 3.90
N VAL A 88 -19.20 -8.24 4.20
CA VAL A 88 -18.64 -8.32 5.55
C VAL A 88 -18.11 -6.97 6.02
N VAL A 89 -17.36 -6.25 5.18
CA VAL A 89 -16.82 -4.93 5.57
C VAL A 89 -17.94 -3.90 5.71
N LEU A 90 -18.97 -3.94 4.85
CA LEU A 90 -20.16 -3.10 5.00
C LEU A 90 -20.91 -3.40 6.30
N ALA A 91 -21.09 -4.67 6.65
CA ALA A 91 -21.71 -5.05 7.93
C ALA A 91 -20.90 -4.54 9.14
N ALA A 92 -19.57 -4.54 9.05
CA ALA A 92 -18.71 -3.95 10.08
C ALA A 92 -18.91 -2.42 10.20
N LYS A 93 -19.03 -1.71 9.07
CA LYS A 93 -19.34 -0.27 9.04
C LYS A 93 -20.72 0.00 9.65
N ASP A 94 -21.73 -0.79 9.29
CA ASP A 94 -23.10 -0.66 9.82
C ASP A 94 -23.18 -0.96 11.33
N ALA A 95 -22.31 -1.83 11.84
CA ALA A 95 -22.12 -2.06 13.25
C ALA A 95 -21.39 -0.92 14.00
N GLY A 96 -20.96 0.13 13.29
CA GLY A 96 -20.30 1.30 13.87
C GLY A 96 -18.80 1.10 14.13
N LEU A 97 -18.18 0.07 13.57
CA LEU A 97 -16.73 -0.11 13.66
C LEU A 97 -15.99 0.97 12.85
N PRO A 98 -14.82 1.45 13.33
CA PRO A 98 -14.05 2.51 12.66
C PRO A 98 -13.27 1.95 11.45
N VAL A 99 -13.99 1.41 10.48
CA VAL A 99 -13.44 0.79 9.28
C VAL A 99 -14.03 1.41 8.01
N VAL A 100 -13.24 1.46 6.95
CA VAL A 100 -13.66 1.80 5.59
C VAL A 100 -13.43 0.61 4.66
N LEU A 101 -14.26 0.48 3.65
CA LEU A 101 -14.15 -0.54 2.61
C LEU A 101 -13.12 -0.07 1.58
N GLY A 102 -12.03 -0.76 1.48
CA GLY A 102 -10.99 -0.51 0.49
C GLY A 102 -10.67 -1.73 -0.34
N LEU A 103 -9.74 -1.56 -1.25
CA LEU A 103 -9.12 -2.64 -2.03
C LEU A 103 -7.72 -2.20 -2.45
N GLU A 104 -6.75 -3.11 -2.41
CA GLU A 104 -5.47 -2.93 -3.08
C GLU A 104 -5.57 -3.49 -4.50
N VAL A 105 -5.42 -2.59 -5.45
CA VAL A 105 -5.60 -2.83 -6.88
C VAL A 105 -4.24 -2.88 -7.54
N ASP A 106 -3.86 -4.06 -8.00
CA ASP A 106 -2.64 -4.23 -8.74
C ASP A 106 -2.71 -3.56 -10.12
N PHE A 107 -1.59 -3.02 -10.57
CA PHE A 107 -1.46 -2.48 -11.92
C PHE A 107 -1.30 -3.60 -12.94
N TYR A 108 -2.13 -3.59 -13.97
CA TYR A 108 -2.07 -4.49 -15.13
C TYR A 108 -1.88 -3.66 -16.39
N ARG A 109 -0.70 -3.73 -16.98
CA ARG A 109 -0.34 -2.94 -18.17
C ARG A 109 -1.35 -3.14 -19.31
N GLY A 110 -1.94 -2.03 -19.76
CA GLY A 110 -2.95 -2.03 -20.83
C GLY A 110 -4.31 -2.63 -20.44
N ARG A 111 -4.54 -3.03 -19.16
CA ARG A 111 -5.78 -3.68 -18.72
C ARG A 111 -6.50 -2.97 -17.57
N MET A 112 -6.11 -1.74 -17.24
CA MET A 112 -6.77 -0.99 -16.16
C MET A 112 -8.25 -0.69 -16.45
N HIS A 113 -8.68 -0.70 -17.72
CA HIS A 113 -10.09 -0.61 -18.07
C HIS A 113 -10.90 -1.87 -17.68
N ASP A 114 -10.28 -3.07 -17.76
CA ASP A 114 -10.88 -4.32 -17.27
C ASP A 114 -11.02 -4.29 -15.75
N VAL A 115 -9.97 -3.79 -15.06
CA VAL A 115 -9.99 -3.57 -13.61
C VAL A 115 -11.14 -2.64 -13.22
N ALA A 116 -11.28 -1.50 -13.90
CA ALA A 116 -12.37 -0.56 -13.66
C ALA A 116 -13.73 -1.22 -13.81
N ALA A 117 -13.90 -2.09 -14.83
CA ALA A 117 -15.14 -2.83 -15.07
C ALA A 117 -15.46 -3.86 -13.98
N ILE A 118 -14.43 -4.54 -13.42
CA ILE A 118 -14.62 -5.45 -12.28
C ILE A 118 -15.11 -4.69 -11.05
N LEU A 119 -14.60 -3.48 -10.81
CA LEU A 119 -14.87 -2.68 -9.62
C LEU A 119 -16.15 -1.84 -9.73
N ASP A 120 -16.73 -1.75 -10.93
CA ASP A 120 -17.94 -0.94 -11.17
C ASP A 120 -19.12 -1.46 -10.33
N GLY A 121 -19.81 -0.53 -9.70
CA GLY A 121 -20.97 -0.82 -8.86
C GLY A 121 -20.67 -1.24 -7.42
N TYR A 122 -19.42 -1.49 -7.04
CA TYR A 122 -19.05 -1.74 -5.64
C TYR A 122 -18.85 -0.41 -4.89
N PRO A 123 -19.35 -0.30 -3.64
CA PRO A 123 -19.35 0.96 -2.88
C PRO A 123 -18.04 1.16 -2.10
N PHE A 124 -16.90 1.05 -2.78
CA PHE A 124 -15.59 1.28 -2.15
C PHE A 124 -15.46 2.70 -1.60
N ASP A 125 -14.85 2.81 -0.42
CA ASP A 125 -14.46 4.09 0.16
C ASP A 125 -13.10 4.58 -0.36
N VAL A 126 -12.19 3.65 -0.65
CA VAL A 126 -10.83 3.93 -1.13
C VAL A 126 -10.30 2.78 -1.98
N LEU A 127 -9.59 3.09 -3.06
CA LEU A 127 -8.85 2.13 -3.87
C LEU A 127 -7.37 2.53 -3.86
N LEU A 128 -6.52 1.61 -3.41
CA LEU A 128 -5.07 1.76 -3.45
C LEU A 128 -4.54 1.14 -4.74
N GLY A 129 -3.71 1.85 -5.47
CA GLY A 129 -3.06 1.33 -6.68
C GLY A 129 -1.64 0.92 -6.38
N SER A 130 -1.28 -0.32 -6.66
CA SER A 130 0.02 -0.91 -6.39
C SER A 130 0.68 -1.45 -7.66
N VAL A 131 2.00 -1.43 -7.68
CA VAL A 131 2.79 -2.08 -8.72
C VAL A 131 3.63 -3.16 -8.04
N HIS A 132 3.22 -4.43 -8.16
CA HIS A 132 3.90 -5.60 -7.59
C HIS A 132 4.69 -6.39 -8.63
N TRP A 133 4.43 -6.16 -9.92
CA TRP A 133 5.10 -6.87 -11.01
C TRP A 133 5.47 -5.97 -12.19
N LEU A 134 6.55 -6.34 -12.84
CA LEU A 134 7.05 -5.73 -14.07
C LEU A 134 7.09 -6.81 -15.17
N GLY A 135 6.12 -6.78 -16.11
CA GLY A 135 5.78 -7.96 -16.87
C GLY A 135 5.34 -9.07 -15.91
N ALA A 136 5.66 -10.32 -16.17
CA ALA A 136 5.32 -11.44 -15.29
C ALA A 136 6.24 -11.60 -14.05
N TRP A 137 7.13 -10.65 -13.80
CA TRP A 137 8.05 -10.70 -12.66
C TRP A 137 7.48 -9.99 -11.43
N GLY A 138 7.07 -10.77 -10.42
CA GLY A 138 6.68 -10.27 -9.09
C GLY A 138 7.90 -9.86 -8.28
N PHE A 139 8.44 -8.68 -8.54
CA PHE A 139 9.75 -8.22 -8.09
C PHE A 139 9.85 -8.02 -6.56
N ASP A 140 8.73 -7.92 -5.88
CA ASP A 140 8.63 -7.72 -4.43
C ASP A 140 8.70 -9.03 -3.63
N GLY A 141 8.62 -10.18 -4.29
CA GLY A 141 8.76 -11.52 -3.71
C GLY A 141 10.20 -11.86 -3.33
N VAL A 142 10.88 -10.99 -2.57
CA VAL A 142 12.32 -11.08 -2.24
C VAL A 142 12.76 -12.33 -1.45
N GLY A 143 11.82 -13.17 -1.01
CA GLY A 143 12.07 -14.48 -0.42
C GLY A 143 12.22 -15.62 -1.44
N SER A 144 11.98 -15.36 -2.74
CA SER A 144 12.04 -16.34 -3.82
C SER A 144 13.37 -16.28 -4.57
N ASP A 145 14.03 -17.42 -4.71
CA ASP A 145 15.29 -17.53 -5.48
C ASP A 145 15.09 -17.13 -6.95
N VAL A 146 13.93 -17.44 -7.54
CA VAL A 146 13.58 -17.06 -8.92
C VAL A 146 13.47 -15.55 -9.06
N VAL A 147 12.80 -14.89 -8.11
CA VAL A 147 12.66 -13.42 -8.09
C VAL A 147 14.02 -12.76 -7.91
N MET A 148 14.86 -13.29 -7.02
CA MET A 148 16.19 -12.71 -6.76
C MET A 148 17.17 -12.95 -7.91
N ALA A 149 17.07 -14.07 -8.62
CA ALA A 149 17.87 -14.31 -9.83
C ALA A 149 17.55 -13.30 -10.93
N GLU A 150 16.29 -12.89 -11.07
CA GLU A 150 15.87 -11.84 -12.00
C GLU A 150 16.40 -10.46 -11.58
N TRP A 151 16.41 -10.16 -10.28
CA TRP A 151 17.06 -8.96 -9.73
C TRP A 151 18.56 -8.93 -10.04
N ASP A 152 19.25 -10.09 -10.02
CA ASP A 152 20.68 -10.19 -10.34
C ASP A 152 20.96 -10.02 -11.84
N ALA A 153 20.00 -10.33 -12.69
CA ALA A 153 20.12 -10.26 -14.14
C ALA A 153 19.84 -8.86 -14.73
N ARG A 154 19.18 -7.96 -13.98
CA ARG A 154 18.74 -6.65 -14.48
C ARG A 154 19.61 -5.52 -13.93
N ALA A 155 19.83 -4.47 -14.71
CA ALA A 155 20.34 -3.20 -14.18
C ALA A 155 19.27 -2.56 -13.28
N VAL A 156 19.70 -1.97 -12.18
CA VAL A 156 18.76 -1.37 -11.22
C VAL A 156 18.02 -0.19 -11.84
N GLU A 157 18.68 0.58 -12.69
CA GLU A 157 18.10 1.70 -13.43
C GLU A 157 16.96 1.24 -14.33
N ASP A 158 17.13 0.12 -15.06
CA ASP A 158 16.08 -0.43 -15.95
C ASP A 158 14.83 -0.87 -15.14
N VAL A 159 15.03 -1.40 -13.92
CA VAL A 159 13.93 -1.77 -13.02
C VAL A 159 13.19 -0.53 -12.55
N TRP A 160 13.92 0.52 -12.17
CA TRP A 160 13.33 1.77 -11.72
C TRP A 160 12.61 2.51 -12.84
N ASP A 161 13.15 2.47 -14.07
CA ASP A 161 12.47 3.02 -15.27
C ASP A 161 11.15 2.31 -15.53
N ALA A 162 11.16 0.97 -15.58
CA ALA A 162 9.96 0.18 -15.82
C ALA A 162 8.91 0.36 -14.71
N TYR A 163 9.36 0.53 -13.45
CA TYR A 163 8.49 0.83 -12.31
C TYR A 163 7.87 2.22 -12.44
N ALA A 164 8.67 3.24 -12.75
CA ALA A 164 8.17 4.61 -12.93
C ALA A 164 7.19 4.70 -14.11
N ASP A 165 7.45 3.98 -15.22
CA ASP A 165 6.51 3.87 -16.34
C ASP A 165 5.18 3.26 -15.89
N SER A 166 5.22 2.24 -15.03
CA SER A 166 4.01 1.61 -14.47
C SER A 166 3.24 2.55 -13.55
N ILE A 167 3.94 3.36 -12.74
CA ILE A 167 3.33 4.40 -11.91
C ILE A 167 2.66 5.48 -12.76
N ASP A 168 3.29 5.91 -13.86
CA ASP A 168 2.71 6.87 -14.81
C ASP A 168 1.39 6.34 -15.38
N GLU A 169 1.40 5.10 -15.92
CA GLU A 169 0.21 4.48 -16.52
C GLU A 169 -0.90 4.21 -15.47
N LEU A 170 -0.53 3.78 -14.25
CA LEU A 170 -1.46 3.59 -13.15
C LEU A 170 -2.16 4.91 -12.78
N SER A 171 -1.38 5.98 -12.63
CA SER A 171 -1.89 7.30 -12.28
C SER A 171 -2.82 7.86 -13.37
N ASP A 172 -2.45 7.69 -14.64
CA ASP A 172 -3.22 8.15 -15.78
C ASP A 172 -4.52 7.34 -15.99
N SER A 173 -4.62 6.12 -15.44
CA SER A 173 -5.81 5.29 -15.53
C SER A 173 -7.03 5.87 -14.79
N GLY A 174 -6.78 6.67 -13.73
CA GLY A 174 -7.82 7.25 -12.88
C GLY A 174 -8.63 6.23 -12.06
N VAL A 175 -8.19 4.96 -12.01
CA VAL A 175 -8.89 3.88 -11.30
C VAL A 175 -8.74 4.01 -9.78
N CYS A 176 -7.55 4.38 -9.31
CA CYS A 176 -7.18 4.36 -7.89
C CYS A 176 -7.12 5.76 -7.28
N ASP A 177 -7.30 5.84 -5.96
CA ASP A 177 -7.30 7.09 -5.17
C ASP A 177 -5.96 7.36 -4.51
N VAL A 178 -5.23 6.28 -4.19
CA VAL A 178 -3.98 6.31 -3.43
C VAL A 178 -2.92 5.50 -4.17
N LEU A 179 -1.73 6.04 -4.30
CA LEU A 179 -0.55 5.32 -4.76
C LEU A 179 0.04 4.57 -3.56
N ALA A 180 -0.12 3.25 -3.53
CA ALA A 180 0.39 2.37 -2.48
C ALA A 180 1.92 2.27 -2.54
N HIS A 181 2.58 2.20 -1.38
CA HIS A 181 4.05 2.03 -1.22
C HIS A 181 4.85 2.56 -2.44
N PRO A 182 4.86 3.89 -2.68
CA PRO A 182 5.18 4.53 -3.96
C PRO A 182 6.52 4.18 -4.61
N ASP A 183 7.50 3.77 -3.82
CA ASP A 183 8.83 3.38 -4.29
C ASP A 183 9.18 1.93 -3.90
N LEU A 184 8.20 1.02 -4.04
CA LEU A 184 8.39 -0.41 -3.76
C LEU A 184 9.52 -1.03 -4.60
N CYS A 185 9.89 -0.44 -5.73
CA CYS A 185 11.03 -0.88 -6.54
C CYS A 185 12.37 -0.94 -5.78
N LYS A 186 12.47 -0.36 -4.58
CA LYS A 186 13.64 -0.49 -3.69
C LYS A 186 13.57 -1.70 -2.74
N VAL A 187 12.51 -2.51 -2.78
CA VAL A 187 12.20 -3.57 -1.80
C VAL A 187 13.37 -4.51 -1.54
N ALA A 188 14.11 -4.89 -2.60
CA ALA A 188 15.30 -5.75 -2.51
C ALA A 188 16.55 -5.05 -1.96
N GLY A 189 16.45 -3.81 -1.49
CA GLY A 189 17.57 -2.98 -1.06
C GLY A 189 18.41 -2.45 -2.22
N ARG A 190 17.93 -2.58 -3.45
CA ARG A 190 18.62 -2.14 -4.67
C ARG A 190 18.03 -0.82 -5.15
N ARG A 191 18.91 0.18 -5.30
CA ARG A 191 18.49 1.51 -5.76
C ARG A 191 19.60 2.17 -6.58
N PRO A 192 19.26 3.05 -7.55
CA PRO A 192 20.22 3.91 -8.22
C PRO A 192 21.00 4.75 -7.21
N ALA A 193 22.23 5.12 -7.56
CA ALA A 193 23.07 5.95 -6.70
C ALA A 193 22.43 7.34 -6.44
N VAL A 194 21.69 7.86 -7.42
CA VAL A 194 20.96 9.13 -7.36
C VAL A 194 19.56 8.90 -7.93
N PRO A 195 18.54 8.66 -7.08
CA PRO A 195 17.19 8.30 -7.55
C PRO A 195 16.31 9.52 -7.90
N ASP A 196 16.89 10.71 -8.00
CA ASP A 196 16.17 11.99 -8.11
C ASP A 196 15.18 12.08 -9.28
N GLU A 197 15.56 11.57 -10.45
CA GLU A 197 14.71 11.62 -11.64
C GLU A 197 13.47 10.72 -11.51
N TRP A 198 13.61 9.51 -10.96
CA TRP A 198 12.49 8.60 -10.70
C TRP A 198 11.58 9.14 -9.60
N HIS A 199 12.14 9.69 -8.53
CA HIS A 199 11.36 10.35 -7.48
C HIS A 199 10.57 11.55 -8.03
N ALA A 200 11.16 12.34 -8.92
CA ALA A 200 10.45 13.44 -9.58
C ALA A 200 9.28 12.93 -10.42
N ARG A 201 9.50 11.89 -11.26
CA ARG A 201 8.46 11.28 -12.08
C ARG A 201 7.30 10.74 -11.24
N MET A 202 7.58 9.99 -10.16
CA MET A 202 6.57 9.43 -9.26
C MET A 202 5.73 10.54 -8.60
N ALA A 203 6.38 11.62 -8.16
CA ALA A 203 5.68 12.75 -7.56
C ALA A 203 4.79 13.50 -8.58
N GLU A 204 5.29 13.71 -9.80
CA GLU A 204 4.53 14.31 -10.89
C GLU A 204 3.36 13.44 -11.32
N ALA A 205 3.55 12.12 -11.41
CA ALA A 205 2.49 11.17 -11.74
C ALA A 205 1.35 11.21 -10.70
N ALA A 206 1.67 11.12 -9.41
CA ALA A 206 0.67 11.18 -8.35
C ALA A 206 -0.08 12.52 -8.35
N ALA A 207 0.64 13.64 -8.54
CA ALA A 207 0.03 14.97 -8.63
C ALA A 207 -0.90 15.10 -9.85
N ARG A 208 -0.46 14.63 -11.02
CA ARG A 208 -1.23 14.65 -12.26
C ARG A 208 -2.49 13.79 -12.17
N GLY A 209 -2.38 12.59 -11.60
CA GLY A 209 -3.51 11.69 -11.37
C GLY A 209 -4.45 12.12 -10.26
N GLY A 210 -4.12 13.19 -9.51
CA GLY A 210 -4.91 13.65 -8.36
C GLY A 210 -4.92 12.66 -7.19
N MET A 211 -3.98 11.71 -7.17
CA MET A 211 -3.87 10.67 -6.16
C MET A 211 -3.29 11.20 -4.85
N SER A 212 -3.61 10.53 -3.74
CA SER A 212 -2.77 10.61 -2.54
C SER A 212 -1.63 9.60 -2.65
N ALA A 213 -0.58 9.77 -1.85
CA ALA A 213 0.48 8.78 -1.71
C ALA A 213 0.41 8.11 -0.32
N GLU A 214 0.79 6.87 -0.24
CA GLU A 214 0.86 6.15 1.02
C GLU A 214 2.20 6.39 1.72
N VAL A 215 2.20 6.50 3.06
CA VAL A 215 3.39 6.41 3.89
C VAL A 215 3.30 5.10 4.68
N ASN A 216 4.06 4.11 4.22
CA ASN A 216 3.94 2.71 4.62
C ASN A 216 5.13 2.26 5.46
N SER A 217 4.85 1.65 6.60
CA SER A 217 5.89 1.21 7.54
C SER A 217 6.51 -0.15 7.20
N ASN A 218 5.92 -0.94 6.29
CA ASN A 218 6.38 -2.30 5.96
C ASN A 218 7.82 -2.32 5.42
N GLY A 219 8.22 -1.28 4.71
CA GLY A 219 9.56 -1.18 4.10
C GLY A 219 10.72 -1.30 5.09
N TRP A 220 10.53 -0.90 6.36
CA TRP A 220 11.52 -1.10 7.41
C TRP A 220 11.79 -2.57 7.76
N ARG A 221 10.91 -3.47 7.33
CA ARG A 221 11.01 -4.93 7.54
C ARG A 221 11.59 -5.65 6.34
N LYS A 222 11.71 -4.96 5.22
CA LYS A 222 12.25 -5.48 3.97
C LYS A 222 13.75 -5.15 3.85
N PRO A 223 14.49 -5.77 2.92
CA PRO A 223 15.88 -5.42 2.66
C PRO A 223 16.14 -3.93 2.39
N ALA A 224 15.12 -3.19 1.93
CA ALA A 224 15.16 -1.73 1.79
C ALA A 224 15.46 -1.00 3.10
N ALA A 225 15.05 -1.56 4.26
CA ALA A 225 15.25 -1.05 5.62
C ALA A 225 14.83 0.42 5.81
N GLU A 226 13.83 0.87 5.07
CA GLU A 226 13.32 2.24 5.02
C GLU A 226 11.81 2.23 4.75
N ALA A 227 11.06 3.25 5.19
CA ALA A 227 9.65 3.39 4.85
C ALA A 227 9.44 3.53 3.32
N TYR A 228 8.23 3.27 2.86
CA TYR A 228 7.75 3.68 1.56
C TYR A 228 6.83 4.91 1.74
N PRO A 229 7.15 6.06 1.11
CA PRO A 229 8.34 6.34 0.31
C PRO A 229 9.59 6.65 1.15
N ALA A 230 10.75 6.72 0.46
CA ALA A 230 11.96 7.33 0.98
C ALA A 230 11.69 8.79 1.41
N PRO A 231 12.41 9.33 2.44
CA PRO A 231 12.19 10.71 2.90
C PRO A 231 12.29 11.76 1.79
N ASP A 232 13.21 11.60 0.84
CA ASP A 232 13.38 12.52 -0.28
C ASP A 232 12.19 12.50 -1.24
N LEU A 233 11.60 11.33 -1.51
CA LEU A 233 10.38 11.23 -2.30
C LEU A 233 9.18 11.79 -1.54
N LEU A 234 9.09 11.55 -0.22
CA LEU A 234 8.04 12.13 0.62
C LEU A 234 8.07 13.67 0.59
N ALA A 235 9.28 14.25 0.66
CA ALA A 235 9.45 15.70 0.54
C ALA A 235 9.01 16.23 -0.85
N ARG A 236 9.25 15.46 -1.92
CA ARG A 236 8.78 15.81 -3.27
C ARG A 236 7.26 15.72 -3.39
N PHE A 237 6.62 14.72 -2.81
CA PHE A 237 5.16 14.67 -2.72
C PHE A 237 4.59 15.89 -2.01
N HIS A 238 5.17 16.28 -0.88
CA HIS A 238 4.75 17.49 -0.16
C HIS A 238 4.92 18.76 -1.02
N ALA A 239 6.08 18.93 -1.67
CA ALA A 239 6.33 20.06 -2.55
C ALA A 239 5.39 20.12 -3.76
N ALA A 240 4.96 18.98 -4.27
CA ALA A 240 3.98 18.85 -5.36
C ALA A 240 2.52 18.99 -4.88
N GLY A 241 2.26 19.15 -3.59
CA GLY A 241 0.91 19.24 -3.01
C GLY A 241 0.16 17.91 -3.01
N VAL A 242 0.85 16.78 -3.14
CA VAL A 242 0.27 15.43 -3.08
C VAL A 242 -0.10 15.14 -1.63
N PRO A 243 -1.38 14.88 -1.31
CA PRO A 243 -1.78 14.46 0.03
C PRO A 243 -1.25 13.06 0.34
N VAL A 244 -1.13 12.72 1.63
CA VAL A 244 -0.65 11.40 2.04
C VAL A 244 -1.61 10.71 2.98
N THR A 245 -1.69 9.37 2.92
CA THR A 245 -2.29 8.51 3.94
C THR A 245 -1.22 7.70 4.64
N THR A 246 -1.58 6.95 5.68
CA THR A 246 -0.65 6.14 6.46
C THR A 246 -1.05 4.68 6.46
N ALA A 247 -0.07 3.79 6.48
CA ALA A 247 -0.26 2.36 6.32
C ALA A 247 0.80 1.50 7.00
N THR A 248 0.41 0.28 7.34
CA THR A 248 1.32 -0.76 7.80
C THR A 248 1.51 -1.89 6.80
N ASP A 249 0.57 -2.07 5.87
CA ASP A 249 0.53 -3.22 4.94
C ASP A 249 0.59 -4.54 5.74
N ALA A 250 -0.21 -4.56 6.81
CA ALA A 250 -0.21 -5.66 7.75
C ALA A 250 -1.07 -6.80 7.23
N HIS A 251 -0.47 -7.99 7.09
CA HIS A 251 -1.12 -9.26 6.77
C HIS A 251 -1.41 -10.10 8.01
N ARG A 252 -1.17 -9.55 9.20
CA ARG A 252 -1.34 -10.19 10.50
C ARG A 252 -1.81 -9.18 11.53
N LEU A 253 -2.69 -9.62 12.40
CA LEU A 253 -3.28 -8.78 13.43
C LEU A 253 -2.23 -8.07 14.31
N ASP A 254 -1.14 -8.75 14.69
CA ASP A 254 -0.07 -8.22 15.55
C ASP A 254 0.81 -7.14 14.87
N ARG A 255 0.51 -6.80 13.61
CA ARG A 255 1.22 -5.79 12.83
C ARG A 255 0.44 -4.50 12.59
N VAL A 256 -0.84 -4.52 12.90
CA VAL A 256 -1.71 -3.34 12.76
C VAL A 256 -1.17 -2.18 13.60
N GLY A 257 -0.98 -1.01 12.99
CA GLY A 257 -0.44 0.18 13.66
C GLY A 257 1.07 0.14 13.94
N GLU A 258 1.81 -0.88 13.45
CA GLU A 258 3.25 -1.02 13.67
C GLU A 258 4.02 0.23 13.21
N ARG A 259 4.93 0.74 14.08
CA ARG A 259 5.78 1.90 13.83
C ARG A 259 5.03 3.21 13.53
N ARG A 260 3.77 3.31 13.93
CA ARG A 260 2.95 4.52 13.78
C ARG A 260 3.66 5.81 14.22
N GLY A 261 4.43 5.74 15.32
CA GLY A 261 5.18 6.90 15.83
C GLY A 261 6.32 7.34 14.89
N ASP A 262 6.96 6.38 14.21
CA ASP A 262 8.01 6.68 13.22
C ASP A 262 7.41 7.32 11.97
N VAL A 263 6.28 6.78 11.49
CA VAL A 263 5.52 7.34 10.36
C VAL A 263 5.06 8.77 10.68
N ALA A 264 4.55 9.02 11.90
CA ALA A 264 4.14 10.37 12.30
C ALA A 264 5.31 11.36 12.27
N ARG A 265 6.50 10.95 12.71
CA ARG A 265 7.71 11.80 12.63
C ARG A 265 8.09 12.11 11.20
N LEU A 266 8.14 11.09 10.31
CA LEU A 266 8.43 11.32 8.89
C LEU A 266 7.49 12.34 8.25
N LEU A 267 6.19 12.25 8.56
CA LEU A 267 5.19 13.18 8.04
C LEU A 267 5.43 14.61 8.50
N VAL A 268 5.67 14.79 9.82
CA VAL A 268 5.95 16.13 10.40
C VAL A 268 7.25 16.70 9.84
N ASP A 269 8.30 15.89 9.75
CA ASP A 269 9.61 16.31 9.22
C ASP A 269 9.50 16.71 7.73
N ALA A 270 8.60 16.07 6.97
CA ALA A 270 8.30 16.45 5.58
C ALA A 270 7.35 17.65 5.44
N GLY A 271 6.75 18.14 6.53
CA GLY A 271 5.88 19.32 6.55
C GLY A 271 4.38 19.05 6.49
N TYR A 272 3.94 17.78 6.59
CA TYR A 272 2.52 17.45 6.60
C TYR A 272 1.88 17.75 7.97
N GLU A 273 0.70 18.37 7.94
CA GLU A 273 -0.13 18.67 9.13
C GLU A 273 -1.34 17.72 9.25
N SER A 274 -1.71 17.06 8.15
CA SER A 274 -2.84 16.14 8.06
C SER A 274 -2.56 14.99 7.11
N VAL A 275 -3.31 13.91 7.29
CA VAL A 275 -3.34 12.76 6.38
C VAL A 275 -4.70 12.67 5.67
N ALA A 276 -4.73 12.00 4.53
CA ALA A 276 -5.92 11.77 3.74
C ALA A 276 -6.70 10.57 4.27
N GLY A 277 -7.94 10.79 4.71
CA GLY A 277 -8.94 9.76 4.92
C GLY A 277 -9.96 9.78 3.78
N TYR A 278 -10.77 8.72 3.65
CA TYR A 278 -11.69 8.55 2.54
C TYR A 278 -13.08 8.09 3.00
N ARG A 279 -14.11 8.49 2.24
CA ARG A 279 -15.47 7.96 2.30
C ARG A 279 -16.10 8.07 0.90
N GLY A 280 -16.59 6.95 0.37
CA GLY A 280 -17.17 6.89 -0.96
C GLY A 280 -16.22 7.49 -2.00
N ARG A 281 -14.93 7.20 -1.92
CA ARG A 281 -13.86 7.75 -2.77
C ARG A 281 -13.65 9.27 -2.68
N GLN A 282 -14.28 9.92 -1.69
CA GLN A 282 -14.07 11.34 -1.44
C GLN A 282 -13.05 11.53 -0.32
N ARG A 283 -11.97 12.26 -0.64
CA ARG A 283 -10.87 12.56 0.28
C ARG A 283 -11.30 13.59 1.34
N ARG A 284 -10.88 13.35 2.59
CA ARG A 284 -11.01 14.28 3.71
C ARG A 284 -9.67 14.41 4.45
N ALA A 285 -9.39 15.59 5.02
CA ALA A 285 -8.20 15.79 5.85
C ALA A 285 -8.45 15.28 7.29
N VAL A 286 -7.48 14.53 7.82
CA VAL A 286 -7.45 14.06 9.21
C VAL A 286 -6.19 14.62 9.86
N PRO A 287 -6.28 15.48 10.89
CA PRO A 287 -5.10 16.07 11.53
C PRO A 287 -4.15 15.01 12.09
N ILE A 288 -2.85 15.25 11.96
CA ILE A 288 -1.82 14.42 12.60
C ILE A 288 -1.78 14.81 14.08
N ALA A 289 -2.18 13.86 14.95
CA ALA A 289 -2.00 14.05 16.39
C ALA A 289 -0.52 13.88 16.73
N VAL A 290 0.19 14.96 16.89
CA VAL A 290 1.55 14.95 17.45
C VAL A 290 1.42 14.86 18.97
N ALA A 291 1.92 13.78 19.58
CA ALA A 291 2.07 13.76 21.04
C ALA A 291 2.97 14.94 21.44
N PRO A 292 2.60 15.73 22.48
CA PRO A 292 3.44 16.82 22.90
C PRO A 292 4.83 16.27 23.24
N THR A 293 5.86 16.87 22.65
CA THR A 293 7.26 16.59 23.01
C THR A 293 7.36 16.72 24.53
N PRO A 294 7.93 15.73 25.26
CA PRO A 294 8.20 15.92 26.68
C PRO A 294 9.03 17.21 26.80
N THR A 295 8.49 18.22 27.44
CA THR A 295 9.28 19.39 27.79
C THR A 295 10.36 18.91 28.74
N ASP A 296 11.63 18.98 28.31
CA ASP A 296 12.77 18.76 29.17
C ASP A 296 12.52 19.53 30.47
N GLY A 297 12.33 18.78 31.55
CA GLY A 297 12.20 19.35 32.88
C GLY A 297 13.45 20.13 33.16
N GLY A 298 13.34 21.43 33.19
CA GLY A 298 14.43 22.35 33.54
C GLY A 298 15.09 21.91 34.85
N PRO A 299 16.40 22.17 35.02
CA PRO A 299 17.17 21.70 36.15
C PRO A 299 16.57 22.23 37.46
N GLY A 300 16.09 21.30 38.31
CA GLY A 300 15.55 21.59 39.64
C GLY A 300 16.53 22.43 40.43
N GLY A 301 16.05 23.59 40.86
CA GLY A 301 16.78 24.49 41.73
C GLY A 301 17.28 23.78 42.96
N ARG A 302 18.59 23.88 43.21
CA ARG A 302 19.18 23.51 44.50
C ARG A 302 18.57 24.38 45.57
N VAL A 303 17.85 23.78 46.50
CA VAL A 303 17.56 24.42 47.82
C VAL A 303 18.77 24.17 48.69
N ALA A 304 19.50 25.22 49.05
CA ALA A 304 20.49 25.19 50.09
C ALA A 304 19.76 25.29 51.44
N VAL A 305 20.07 24.37 52.34
CA VAL A 305 20.08 24.56 53.81
C VAL A 305 21.29 23.82 54.34
#